data_014692e625abe0baa5407fc02af21274
#
_entry.id   014692e625abe0baa5407fc02af21274
#
_cell.length_a   1.000
_cell.length_b   1.000
_cell.length_c   1.000
_cell.angle_alpha   90.00
_cell.angle_beta   90.00
_cell.angle_gamma   90.00
#
_symmetry.space_group_name_H-M   'P 1'
#
loop_
_entity.id
_entity.type
_entity.pdbx_description
1 polymer ?
#
loop_
_entity_poly.entity_id
_entity_poly.type
_entity_poly.pdbx_seq_one_letter_code
_entity_poly.pdbx_strand_id
1 'polypeptide(L)'
;VKLIQISDAAIGLGMNKFTVQVPVLVAVVQENMNLEAKAGAVVKNKDYSMMDLGMAVENFCLQAAELGLGTCIMGWFDEKKVKEVLGVPRGRRVQLLIALGHPDAPTRSKVRKPLEEMSSWNEY
;
A
#
# COMPACT_ATOMS: atom_id res chain seq x y z
N VAL A 1 21.66 3.51 1.02
CA VAL A 1 21.83 2.05 0.97
C VAL A 1 20.51 1.33 1.10
N LYS A 2 19.69 1.55 2.15
CA LYS A 2 18.41 0.84 2.35
C LYS A 2 17.40 1.07 1.22
N LEU A 3 17.29 2.29 0.69
CA LEU A 3 16.38 2.61 -0.41
C LEU A 3 16.64 1.74 -1.64
N ILE A 4 17.92 1.59 -2.03
CA ILE A 4 18.32 0.74 -3.17
C ILE A 4 17.93 -0.72 -2.92
N GLN A 5 18.21 -1.24 -1.72
CA GLN A 5 17.87 -2.63 -1.37
C GLN A 5 16.35 -2.90 -1.39
N ILE A 6 15.54 -1.93 -0.98
CA ILE A 6 14.07 -2.04 -1.02
C ILE A 6 13.57 -1.90 -2.46
N SER A 7 14.16 -0.99 -3.25
CA SER A 7 13.86 -0.88 -4.68
C SER A 7 14.12 -2.20 -5.41
N ASP A 8 15.27 -2.85 -5.16
CA ASP A 8 15.57 -4.17 -5.71
C ASP A 8 14.57 -5.24 -5.27
N ALA A 9 14.11 -5.18 -4.01
CA ALA A 9 13.08 -6.08 -3.51
C ALA A 9 11.70 -5.83 -4.15
N ALA A 10 11.42 -4.61 -4.61
CA ALA A 10 10.19 -4.26 -5.31
C ALA A 10 10.18 -4.74 -6.77
N ILE A 11 11.35 -4.94 -7.40
CA ILE A 11 11.49 -5.38 -8.80
C ILE A 11 11.36 -6.91 -8.88
N GLY A 12 10.17 -7.45 -8.59
CA GLY A 12 9.88 -8.88 -8.77
C GLY A 12 9.37 -9.19 -10.19
N LEU A 13 9.94 -10.17 -10.87
CA LEU A 13 9.55 -10.60 -12.23
C LEU A 13 9.51 -9.44 -13.24
N GLY A 14 10.34 -8.43 -13.09
CA GLY A 14 10.39 -7.26 -13.97
C GLY A 14 9.29 -6.21 -13.73
N MET A 15 8.49 -6.38 -12.68
CA MET A 15 7.53 -5.37 -12.21
C MET A 15 8.24 -4.22 -11.48
N ASN A 16 7.56 -3.10 -11.35
CA ASN A 16 7.99 -1.96 -10.52
C ASN A 16 9.41 -1.44 -10.81
N LYS A 17 9.92 -1.58 -12.04
CA LYS A 17 11.28 -1.12 -12.42
C LYS A 17 11.52 0.36 -12.16
N PHE A 18 10.47 1.17 -12.11
CA PHE A 18 10.53 2.61 -11.85
C PHE A 18 11.03 2.93 -10.43
N THR A 19 11.00 1.95 -9.50
CA THR A 19 11.41 2.18 -8.10
C THR A 19 12.86 2.60 -7.94
N VAL A 20 13.72 2.33 -8.93
CA VAL A 20 15.13 2.78 -8.93
C VAL A 20 15.27 4.31 -8.99
N GLN A 21 14.25 5.01 -9.45
CA GLN A 21 14.23 6.48 -9.60
C GLN A 21 13.47 7.17 -8.45
N VAL A 22 12.80 6.39 -7.60
CA VAL A 22 11.93 6.93 -6.55
C VAL A 22 12.76 7.45 -5.38
N PRO A 23 12.58 8.69 -4.94
CA PRO A 23 13.35 9.25 -3.84
C PRO A 23 12.94 8.68 -2.47
N VAL A 24 11.69 8.22 -2.33
CA VAL A 24 11.15 7.68 -1.07
C VAL A 24 10.31 6.43 -1.33
N LEU A 25 10.58 5.38 -0.57
CA LEU A 25 9.74 4.19 -0.47
C LEU A 25 9.23 4.04 0.96
N VAL A 26 7.92 4.02 1.12
CA VAL A 26 7.22 3.83 2.40
C VAL A 26 6.77 2.39 2.51
N ALA A 27 7.16 1.70 3.58
CA ALA A 27 6.68 0.36 3.88
C ALA A 27 5.49 0.45 4.84
N VAL A 28 4.37 -0.12 4.43
CA VAL A 28 3.15 -0.17 5.25
C VAL A 28 3.14 -1.47 6.02
N VAL A 29 3.38 -1.36 7.32
CA VAL A 29 3.51 -2.50 8.23
C VAL A 29 2.21 -2.70 8.99
N GLN A 30 1.64 -3.90 8.86
CA GLN A 30 0.47 -4.29 9.63
C GLN A 30 0.87 -4.66 11.06
N GLU A 31 0.33 -3.94 12.02
CA GLU A 31 0.45 -4.25 13.44
C GLU A 31 -0.52 -5.38 13.84
N ASN A 32 -0.21 -6.09 14.93
CA ASN A 32 -1.13 -7.09 15.44
C ASN A 32 -2.34 -6.41 16.08
N MET A 33 -3.53 -6.90 15.75
CA MET A 33 -4.74 -6.53 16.44
C MET A 33 -4.65 -6.93 17.93
N ASN A 34 -5.28 -6.15 18.80
CA ASN A 34 -5.49 -6.54 20.20
C ASN A 34 -6.40 -7.78 20.27
N LEU A 35 -6.50 -8.39 21.46
CA LEU A 35 -7.23 -9.63 21.64
C LEU A 35 -8.73 -9.50 21.32
N GLU A 36 -9.34 -8.38 21.71
CA GLU A 36 -10.75 -8.10 21.49
C GLU A 36 -11.07 -7.94 20.00
N ALA A 37 -10.25 -7.18 19.27
CA ALA A 37 -10.39 -7.01 17.82
C ALA A 37 -10.19 -8.33 17.06
N LYS A 38 -9.27 -9.21 17.51
CA LYS A 38 -9.09 -10.55 16.96
C LYS A 38 -10.33 -11.41 17.17
N ALA A 39 -10.90 -11.43 18.39
CA ALA A 39 -12.12 -12.17 18.68
C ALA A 39 -13.29 -11.67 17.81
N GLY A 40 -13.47 -10.35 17.70
CA GLY A 40 -14.48 -9.74 16.83
C GLY A 40 -14.30 -10.08 15.36
N ALA A 41 -13.06 -10.06 14.86
CA ALA A 41 -12.72 -10.42 13.47
C ALA A 41 -13.11 -11.87 13.16
N VAL A 42 -12.80 -12.81 14.07
CA VAL A 42 -13.17 -14.23 13.92
C VAL A 42 -14.69 -14.40 13.91
N VAL A 43 -15.39 -13.80 14.88
CA VAL A 43 -16.87 -13.93 14.98
C VAL A 43 -17.58 -13.36 13.76
N LYS A 44 -17.08 -12.26 13.20
CA LYS A 44 -17.68 -11.58 12.04
C LYS A 44 -17.10 -12.02 10.70
N ASN A 45 -16.08 -12.91 10.69
CA ASN A 45 -15.34 -13.31 9.50
C ASN A 45 -14.86 -12.09 8.69
N LYS A 46 -14.25 -11.11 9.37
CA LYS A 46 -13.75 -9.87 8.77
C LYS A 46 -12.34 -9.56 9.22
N ASP A 47 -11.50 -9.12 8.30
CA ASP A 47 -10.17 -8.59 8.62
C ASP A 47 -10.23 -7.05 8.75
N TYR A 48 -10.57 -6.59 9.95
CA TYR A 48 -10.64 -5.15 10.24
C TYR A 48 -9.30 -4.45 10.05
N SER A 49 -8.18 -5.12 10.35
CA SER A 49 -6.86 -4.50 10.23
C SER A 49 -6.49 -4.20 8.78
N MET A 50 -6.95 -5.02 7.83
CA MET A 50 -6.76 -4.75 6.41
C MET A 50 -7.67 -3.61 5.91
N MET A 51 -8.86 -3.47 6.48
CA MET A 51 -9.74 -2.32 6.19
C MET A 51 -9.12 -1.02 6.69
N ASP A 52 -8.65 -1.00 7.95
CA ASP A 52 -7.99 0.16 8.57
C ASP A 52 -6.73 0.56 7.78
N LEU A 53 -5.95 -0.43 7.36
CA LEU A 53 -4.75 -0.21 6.58
C LEU A 53 -5.08 0.43 5.22
N GLY A 54 -6.11 -0.06 4.53
CA GLY A 54 -6.56 0.53 3.26
C GLY A 54 -6.99 1.98 3.42
N MET A 55 -7.78 2.29 4.47
CA MET A 55 -8.19 3.66 4.78
C MET A 55 -7.00 4.58 5.11
N ALA A 56 -6.03 4.08 5.89
CA ALA A 56 -4.83 4.83 6.24
C ALA A 56 -3.96 5.12 5.00
N VAL A 57 -3.81 4.14 4.11
CA VAL A 57 -3.06 4.29 2.86
C VAL A 57 -3.72 5.31 1.93
N GLU A 58 -5.05 5.28 1.81
CA GLU A 58 -5.78 6.27 1.00
C GLU A 58 -5.59 7.69 1.56
N ASN A 59 -5.74 7.88 2.87
CA ASN A 59 -5.48 9.18 3.50
C ASN A 59 -4.05 9.67 3.25
N PHE A 60 -3.06 8.77 3.30
CA PHE A 60 -1.67 9.10 2.96
C PHE A 60 -1.54 9.57 1.52
N CYS A 61 -2.16 8.86 0.57
CA CYS A 61 -2.11 9.23 -0.84
C CYS A 61 -2.82 10.56 -1.14
N LEU A 62 -3.96 10.82 -0.50
CA LEU A 62 -4.68 12.09 -0.61
C LEU A 62 -3.85 13.25 -0.07
N GLN A 63 -3.22 13.08 1.09
CA GLN A 63 -2.34 14.11 1.66
C GLN A 63 -1.11 14.35 0.78
N ALA A 64 -0.52 13.30 0.21
CA ALA A 64 0.57 13.45 -0.74
C ALA A 64 0.14 14.25 -1.99
N ALA A 65 -1.04 13.96 -2.53
CA ALA A 65 -1.59 14.66 -3.68
C ALA A 65 -1.85 16.14 -3.37
N GLU A 66 -2.37 16.46 -2.19
CA GLU A 66 -2.56 17.85 -1.71
C GLU A 66 -1.24 18.62 -1.66
N LEU A 67 -0.14 17.94 -1.33
CA LEU A 67 1.21 18.50 -1.31
C LEU A 67 1.90 18.51 -2.69
N GLY A 68 1.19 18.17 -3.77
CA GLY A 68 1.75 18.10 -5.12
C GLY A 68 2.68 16.91 -5.36
N LEU A 69 2.62 15.88 -4.51
CA LEU A 69 3.40 14.66 -4.65
C LEU A 69 2.60 13.57 -5.33
N GLY A 70 3.30 12.72 -6.09
CA GLY A 70 2.76 11.50 -6.67
C GLY A 70 3.02 10.29 -5.80
N THR A 71 2.07 9.35 -5.79
CA THR A 71 2.19 8.06 -5.10
C THR A 71 1.92 6.90 -6.05
N CYS A 72 2.57 5.77 -5.78
CA CYS A 72 2.24 4.51 -6.42
C CYS A 72 2.24 3.39 -5.39
N ILE A 73 1.07 2.78 -5.17
CA ILE A 73 0.89 1.67 -4.24
C ILE A 73 1.29 0.37 -4.92
N MET A 74 2.14 -0.41 -4.27
CA MET A 74 2.68 -1.67 -4.79
C MET A 74 2.41 -2.80 -3.80
N GLY A 75 1.71 -3.84 -4.27
CA GLY A 75 1.49 -5.09 -3.53
C GLY A 75 2.43 -6.22 -3.96
N TRP A 76 3.15 -6.05 -5.08
CA TRP A 76 4.06 -7.04 -5.63
C TRP A 76 5.52 -6.69 -5.30
N PHE A 77 6.10 -7.38 -4.33
CA PHE A 77 7.50 -7.22 -3.90
C PHE A 77 7.94 -8.42 -3.06
N ASP A 78 9.25 -8.57 -2.83
CA ASP A 78 9.81 -9.55 -1.90
C ASP A 78 9.68 -9.04 -0.45
N GLU A 79 8.57 -9.42 0.21
CA GLU A 79 8.29 -9.03 1.60
C GLU A 79 9.43 -9.46 2.55
N LYS A 80 9.99 -10.67 2.36
CA LYS A 80 11.04 -11.19 3.23
C LYS A 80 12.26 -10.29 3.21
N LYS A 81 12.73 -9.92 2.02
CA LYS A 81 13.86 -9.01 1.83
C LYS A 81 13.59 -7.62 2.40
N VAL A 82 12.39 -7.07 2.19
CA VAL A 82 12.00 -5.77 2.76
C VAL A 82 12.04 -5.83 4.29
N LYS A 83 11.49 -6.88 4.90
CA LYS A 83 11.52 -7.08 6.35
C LYS A 83 12.95 -7.17 6.90
N GLU A 84 13.83 -7.89 6.23
CA GLU A 84 15.24 -8.01 6.60
C GLU A 84 15.94 -6.64 6.55
N VAL A 85 15.77 -5.88 5.48
CA VAL A 85 16.40 -4.56 5.30
C VAL A 85 15.92 -3.54 6.33
N LEU A 86 14.62 -3.56 6.66
CA LEU A 86 14.01 -2.61 7.59
C LEU A 86 14.05 -3.06 9.06
N GLY A 87 14.38 -4.32 9.33
CA GLY A 87 14.35 -4.88 10.68
C GLY A 87 12.92 -5.11 11.20
N VAL A 88 11.97 -5.38 10.30
CA VAL A 88 10.57 -5.65 10.69
C VAL A 88 10.49 -7.01 11.38
N PRO A 89 9.92 -7.10 12.60
CA PRO A 89 9.80 -8.35 13.33
C PRO A 89 9.07 -9.45 12.55
N ARG A 90 9.43 -10.72 12.80
CA ARG A 90 8.84 -11.88 12.08
C ARG A 90 7.31 -11.95 12.19
N GLY A 91 6.75 -11.55 13.33
CA GLY A 91 5.30 -11.55 13.58
C GLY A 91 4.53 -10.40 12.92
N ARG A 92 5.19 -9.51 12.20
CA ARG A 92 4.57 -8.40 11.46
C ARG A 92 4.62 -8.67 9.97
N ARG A 93 3.65 -8.12 9.23
CA ARG A 93 3.59 -8.20 7.76
C ARG A 93 3.82 -6.82 7.15
N VAL A 94 4.58 -6.77 6.08
CA VAL A 94 4.62 -5.60 5.20
C VAL A 94 3.61 -5.84 4.10
N GLN A 95 2.48 -5.18 4.18
CA GLN A 95 1.35 -5.41 3.26
C GLN A 95 1.53 -4.68 1.93
N LEU A 96 2.10 -3.48 1.97
CA LEU A 96 2.26 -2.63 0.79
C LEU A 96 3.60 -1.87 0.87
N LEU A 97 4.12 -1.52 -0.30
CA LEU A 97 5.09 -0.45 -0.47
C LEU A 97 4.42 0.71 -1.20
N ILE A 98 4.76 1.94 -0.83
CA ILE A 98 4.29 3.13 -1.53
C ILE A 98 5.51 3.89 -2.03
N ALA A 99 5.60 4.06 -3.34
CA ALA A 99 6.54 4.98 -3.95
C ALA A 99 6.01 6.41 -3.80
N LEU A 100 6.85 7.34 -3.38
CA LEU A 100 6.49 8.74 -3.16
C LEU A 100 7.56 9.65 -3.77
N GLY A 101 7.13 10.67 -4.51
CA GLY A 101 8.03 11.66 -5.13
C GLY A 101 7.26 12.67 -5.96
N HIS A 102 7.98 13.62 -6.53
CA HIS A 102 7.38 14.55 -7.50
C HIS A 102 7.06 13.79 -8.80
N PRO A 103 5.84 13.93 -9.35
CA PRO A 103 5.50 13.31 -10.62
C PRO A 103 6.30 13.94 -11.77
N ASP A 104 6.93 13.09 -12.58
CA ASP A 104 7.74 13.51 -13.75
C ASP A 104 6.94 13.49 -15.07
N ALA A 105 5.69 13.08 -15.01
CA ALA A 105 4.80 13.00 -16.15
C ALA A 105 3.36 13.39 -15.76
N PRO A 106 2.56 13.88 -16.72
CA PRO A 106 1.16 14.16 -16.46
C PRO A 106 0.41 12.89 -16.06
N THR A 107 -0.58 13.07 -15.20
CA THR A 107 -1.46 11.95 -14.78
C THR A 107 -2.16 11.35 -15.99
N ARG A 108 -2.05 10.04 -16.15
CA ARG A 108 -2.76 9.33 -17.22
C ARG A 108 -4.27 9.47 -17.02
N SER A 109 -5.01 9.58 -18.12
CA SER A 109 -6.46 9.50 -18.08
C SER A 109 -6.90 8.19 -17.41
N LYS A 110 -7.80 8.30 -16.46
CA LYS A 110 -8.36 7.16 -15.73
C LYS A 110 -9.61 6.67 -16.44
N VAL A 111 -9.65 5.39 -16.78
CA VAL A 111 -10.88 4.72 -17.19
C VAL A 111 -11.58 4.28 -15.90
N ARG A 112 -12.75 4.85 -15.65
CA ARG A 112 -13.58 4.52 -14.49
C ARG A 112 -14.94 4.04 -14.97
N LYS A 113 -15.52 3.11 -14.25
CA LYS A 113 -16.92 2.76 -14.45
C LYS A 113 -17.80 3.95 -14.08
N PRO A 114 -18.92 4.16 -14.76
CA PRO A 114 -19.92 5.12 -14.34
C PRO A 114 -20.48 4.76 -12.95
N LEU A 115 -20.98 5.76 -12.24
CA LEU A 115 -21.42 5.58 -10.85
C LEU A 115 -22.53 4.53 -10.73
N GLU A 116 -23.39 4.45 -11.70
CA GLU A 116 -24.54 3.54 -11.79
C GLU A 116 -24.12 2.07 -11.86
N GLU A 117 -22.92 1.80 -12.35
CA GLU A 117 -22.34 0.44 -12.36
C GLU A 117 -21.62 0.07 -11.05
N MET A 118 -21.35 1.04 -10.19
CA MET A 118 -20.58 0.85 -8.95
C MET A 118 -21.42 1.04 -7.70
N SER A 119 -22.63 1.52 -7.85
CA SER A 119 -23.53 1.77 -6.72
C SER A 119 -24.96 1.36 -7.06
N SER A 120 -25.69 0.94 -6.05
CA SER A 120 -27.13 0.67 -6.15
C SER A 120 -27.86 1.40 -5.03
N TRP A 121 -29.14 1.64 -5.20
CA TRP A 121 -29.97 2.37 -4.25
C TRP A 121 -31.06 1.47 -3.72
N ASN A 122 -31.07 1.21 -2.41
CA ASN A 122 -31.99 0.35 -1.66
C ASN A 122 -31.88 -1.16 -1.92
N GLU A 123 -31.38 -1.59 -3.04
CA GLU A 123 -31.16 -3.01 -3.41
C GLU A 123 -29.88 -3.15 -4.20
N TYR A 124 -29.36 -4.39 -4.26
CA TYR A 124 -28.12 -4.70 -5.00
C TYR A 124 -28.44 -5.11 -6.42
#